data_c969a778af48c391a0e55414741d0862
#
_entry.id   c969a778af48c391a0e55414741d0862
#
_cell.length_a   1.000
_cell.length_b   1.000
_cell.length_c   1.000
_cell.angle_alpha   90.00
_cell.angle_beta   90.00
_cell.angle_gamma   90.00
#
_symmetry.space_group_name_H-M   'P 1'
#
loop_
_entity.id
_entity.type
_entity.pdbx_description
1 polymer ?
#
loop_
_entity_poly.entity_id
_entity_poly.type
_entity_poly.pdbx_seq_one_letter_code
_entity_poly.pdbx_strand_id
1 'polypeptide(L)'
;LITGDNYTITAPVDAHVEYDKVAKSGKIIKEKQGNQLDQDKFYSYVEKSIQQLKAKVNLDKANVYLKPKYVQTDKEVLNELSQYNNYLCRWVRFDMGEKHYEKISPKEIKDWIVIGDDASVSIDQEKMAQWVEKFCLKYKTVGKTRKFKSHTGEVLEVSGGDYGWQIDYSQTV
;
A
#
# COMPACT_ATOMS: atom_id res chain seq x y z
N LEU A 1 -24.28 23.20 24.76
CA LEU A 1 -24.75 22.84 23.42
C LEU A 1 -23.99 23.70 22.43
N ILE A 2 -23.03 23.08 21.72
CA ILE A 2 -22.41 23.70 20.56
C ILE A 2 -23.36 23.45 19.40
N THR A 3 -24.33 24.33 19.25
CA THR A 3 -25.25 24.37 18.10
C THR A 3 -24.82 25.54 17.22
N GLY A 4 -23.77 25.31 16.46
CA GLY A 4 -23.43 26.20 15.35
C GLY A 4 -23.36 25.34 14.11
N ASP A 5 -24.11 25.70 13.08
CA ASP A 5 -24.28 24.98 11.81
C ASP A 5 -22.98 24.78 11.00
N ASN A 6 -21.80 25.15 11.57
CA ASN A 6 -20.49 25.09 10.93
C ASN A 6 -19.41 24.32 11.73
N TYR A 7 -19.78 23.58 12.77
CA TYR A 7 -18.78 22.81 13.54
C TYR A 7 -18.64 21.39 12.99
N THR A 8 -17.58 21.17 12.23
CA THR A 8 -17.27 19.83 11.71
C THR A 8 -16.41 19.07 12.71
N ILE A 9 -16.89 17.93 13.16
CA ILE A 9 -16.12 17.02 14.01
C ILE A 9 -15.17 16.24 13.10
N THR A 10 -13.88 16.28 13.43
CA THR A 10 -12.82 15.52 12.75
C THR A 10 -12.16 14.58 13.74
N ALA A 11 -12.06 13.32 13.38
CA ALA A 11 -11.26 12.34 14.13
C ALA A 11 -9.76 12.66 14.00
N PRO A 12 -8.93 12.29 14.99
CA PRO A 12 -7.49 12.33 14.82
C PRO A 12 -7.06 11.36 13.71
N VAL A 13 -5.97 11.69 13.03
CA VAL A 13 -5.36 10.84 12.01
C VAL A 13 -3.95 10.50 12.48
N ASP A 14 -3.61 9.22 12.45
CA ASP A 14 -2.30 8.73 12.84
C ASP A 14 -1.22 9.13 11.82
N ALA A 15 0.02 9.26 12.29
CA ALA A 15 1.16 9.30 11.39
C ALA A 15 1.29 7.95 10.68
N HIS A 16 1.56 7.98 9.39
CA HIS A 16 1.66 6.79 8.54
C HIS A 16 2.63 7.02 7.39
N VAL A 17 2.99 5.95 6.68
CA VAL A 17 3.90 6.03 5.53
C VAL A 17 3.10 6.04 4.23
N GLU A 18 3.46 6.94 3.33
CA GLU A 18 2.96 6.99 1.96
C GLU A 18 4.11 7.00 0.94
N TYR A 19 3.81 6.60 -0.29
CA TYR A 19 4.77 6.66 -1.39
C TYR A 19 4.96 8.08 -1.90
N ASP A 20 6.20 8.59 -1.84
CA ASP A 20 6.59 9.84 -2.47
C ASP A 20 7.02 9.59 -3.92
N LYS A 21 6.24 10.12 -4.86
CA LYS A 21 6.48 9.96 -6.31
C LYS A 21 7.76 10.64 -6.78
N VAL A 22 8.20 11.70 -6.11
CA VAL A 22 9.40 12.49 -6.46
C VAL A 22 10.64 11.80 -5.93
N ALA A 23 10.64 11.47 -4.63
CA ALA A 23 11.74 10.78 -3.98
C ALA A 23 11.81 9.28 -4.37
N LYS A 24 10.70 8.71 -4.91
CA LYS A 24 10.53 7.27 -5.21
C LYS A 24 10.78 6.38 -3.98
N SER A 25 10.39 6.85 -2.82
CA SER A 25 10.58 6.20 -1.53
C SER A 25 9.37 6.41 -0.63
N GLY A 26 9.29 5.70 0.47
CA GLY A 26 8.33 5.99 1.54
C GLY A 26 8.61 7.34 2.19
N LYS A 27 7.57 8.02 2.61
CA LYS A 27 7.60 9.27 3.33
C LYS A 27 6.60 9.23 4.47
N ILE A 28 6.99 9.68 5.65
CA ILE A 28 6.08 9.83 6.78
C ILE A 28 5.15 11.02 6.53
N ILE A 29 3.86 10.74 6.58
CA ILE A 29 2.82 11.75 6.69
C ILE A 29 2.57 11.98 8.17
N LYS A 30 2.68 13.24 8.58
CA LYS A 30 2.54 13.63 9.98
C LYS A 30 1.11 13.43 10.47
N GLU A 31 0.97 13.02 11.71
CA GLU A 31 -0.29 12.93 12.42
C GLU A 31 -1.07 14.26 12.40
N LYS A 32 -2.39 14.15 12.43
CA LYS A 32 -3.27 15.32 12.59
C LYS A 32 -4.11 15.17 13.85
N GLN A 33 -4.07 16.18 14.68
CA GLN A 33 -4.96 16.27 15.84
C GLN A 33 -6.37 16.60 15.37
N GLY A 34 -7.32 15.75 15.74
CA GLY A 34 -8.75 16.03 15.54
C GLY A 34 -9.34 16.88 16.64
N ASN A 35 -10.65 17.11 16.55
CA ASN A 35 -11.44 17.80 17.57
C ASN A 35 -12.56 16.91 18.13
N GLN A 36 -12.48 15.60 17.89
CA GLN A 36 -13.39 14.61 18.46
C GLN A 36 -13.09 14.43 19.94
N LEU A 37 -14.13 14.53 20.77
CA LEU A 37 -14.01 14.36 22.22
C LEU A 37 -13.83 12.88 22.60
N ASP A 38 -12.96 12.64 23.54
CA ASP A 38 -12.87 11.40 24.32
C ASP A 38 -13.97 11.45 25.38
N GLN A 39 -14.98 10.62 25.26
CA GLN A 39 -16.16 10.68 26.12
C GLN A 39 -15.80 10.52 27.61
N ASP A 40 -14.97 9.55 27.94
CA ASP A 40 -14.63 9.25 29.34
C ASP A 40 -13.84 10.40 29.99
N LYS A 41 -12.89 10.94 29.27
CA LYS A 41 -12.11 12.10 29.72
C LYS A 41 -12.99 13.35 29.83
N PHE A 42 -13.88 13.55 28.87
CA PHE A 42 -14.80 14.68 28.90
C PHE A 42 -15.76 14.59 30.07
N TYR A 43 -16.38 13.43 30.32
CA TYR A 43 -17.24 13.21 31.47
C TYR A 43 -16.53 13.50 32.80
N SER A 44 -15.36 12.89 32.97
CA SER A 44 -14.56 13.09 34.18
C SER A 44 -14.15 14.56 34.39
N TYR A 45 -13.87 15.28 33.29
CA TYR A 45 -13.54 16.69 33.36
C TYR A 45 -14.73 17.57 33.71
N VAL A 46 -15.92 17.28 33.15
CA VAL A 46 -17.16 18.00 33.48
C VAL A 46 -17.52 17.80 34.94
N GLU A 47 -17.49 16.56 35.42
CA GLU A 47 -17.79 16.23 36.83
C GLU A 47 -16.88 17.02 37.79
N LYS A 48 -15.57 16.97 37.57
CA LYS A 48 -14.59 17.73 38.35
C LYS A 48 -14.82 19.24 38.28
N SER A 49 -15.22 19.74 37.10
CA SER A 49 -15.46 21.18 36.91
C SER A 49 -16.69 21.66 37.68
N ILE A 50 -17.76 20.83 37.75
CA ILE A 50 -18.92 21.12 38.57
C ILE A 50 -18.59 21.08 40.04
N GLN A 51 -17.87 20.07 40.52
CA GLN A 51 -17.43 19.97 41.93
C GLN A 51 -16.57 21.18 42.36
N GLN A 52 -15.78 21.73 41.43
CA GLN A 52 -14.93 22.89 41.65
C GLN A 52 -15.63 24.23 41.40
N LEU A 53 -16.94 24.23 41.13
CA LEU A 53 -17.77 25.41 40.85
C LEU A 53 -17.19 26.32 39.75
N LYS A 54 -16.57 25.75 38.73
CA LYS A 54 -15.97 26.49 37.60
C LYS A 54 -17.06 27.08 36.71
N ALA A 55 -17.14 28.41 36.62
CA ALA A 55 -18.10 29.09 35.76
C ALA A 55 -17.75 29.00 34.25
N LYS A 56 -16.48 28.78 33.91
CA LYS A 56 -15.99 28.61 32.53
C LYS A 56 -14.91 27.54 32.48
N VAL A 57 -14.94 26.76 31.44
CA VAL A 57 -13.96 25.71 31.15
C VAL A 57 -13.39 25.87 29.74
N ASN A 58 -12.13 25.54 29.56
CA ASN A 58 -11.47 25.54 28.27
C ASN A 58 -11.12 24.10 27.92
N LEU A 59 -11.77 23.54 26.89
CA LEU A 59 -11.61 22.15 26.47
C LEU A 59 -10.25 21.89 25.83
N ASP A 60 -9.64 22.87 25.16
CA ASP A 60 -8.33 22.72 24.54
C ASP A 60 -7.22 22.50 25.58
N LYS A 61 -7.39 23.13 26.76
CA LYS A 61 -6.46 22.95 27.89
C LYS A 61 -6.76 21.72 28.74
N ALA A 62 -7.96 21.15 28.57
CA ALA A 62 -8.43 20.06 29.40
C ALA A 62 -7.93 18.67 28.93
N ASN A 63 -7.30 18.58 27.75
CA ASN A 63 -6.81 17.32 27.18
C ASN A 63 -7.92 16.26 27.04
N VAL A 64 -9.12 16.69 26.65
CA VAL A 64 -10.34 15.86 26.53
C VAL A 64 -10.63 15.40 25.10
N TYR A 65 -9.76 15.74 24.16
CA TYR A 65 -9.89 15.26 22.78
C TYR A 65 -9.17 13.92 22.60
N LEU A 66 -9.68 13.11 21.67
CA LEU A 66 -8.98 11.94 21.19
C LEU A 66 -7.63 12.37 20.59
N LYS A 67 -6.62 11.55 20.80
CA LYS A 67 -5.29 11.77 20.24
C LYS A 67 -4.98 10.73 19.18
N PRO A 68 -4.13 11.06 18.21
CA PRO A 68 -3.56 10.05 17.32
C PRO A 68 -2.89 8.94 18.15
N LYS A 69 -3.05 7.71 17.70
CA LYS A 69 -2.40 6.53 18.30
C LYS A 69 -0.90 6.54 18.02
N TYR A 70 -0.53 6.95 16.80
CA TYR A 70 0.85 7.03 16.36
C TYR A 70 1.22 8.45 15.94
N VAL A 71 2.41 8.89 16.36
CA VAL A 71 2.99 10.16 15.93
C VAL A 71 4.27 9.93 15.12
N GLN A 72 4.67 10.90 14.32
CA GLN A 72 5.79 10.78 13.37
C GLN A 72 7.13 10.33 13.99
N THR A 73 7.31 10.47 15.29
CA THR A 73 8.54 10.12 16.01
C THR A 73 8.49 8.74 16.66
N ASP A 74 7.37 8.06 16.59
CA ASP A 74 7.20 6.74 17.19
C ASP A 74 8.04 5.69 16.46
N LYS A 75 8.58 4.76 17.25
CA LYS A 75 9.43 3.68 16.72
C LYS A 75 8.69 2.82 15.71
N GLU A 76 7.41 2.61 15.92
CA GLU A 76 6.52 1.86 15.04
C GLU A 76 6.47 2.51 13.66
N VAL A 77 6.25 3.81 13.56
CA VAL A 77 6.20 4.57 12.29
C VAL A 77 7.57 4.62 11.60
N LEU A 78 8.64 4.77 12.38
CA LEU A 78 10.00 4.75 11.84
C LEU A 78 10.37 3.35 11.31
N ASN A 79 9.94 2.29 11.98
CA ASN A 79 10.14 0.92 11.54
C ASN A 79 9.31 0.62 10.28
N GLU A 80 8.05 1.06 10.24
CA GLU A 80 7.19 1.00 9.06
C GLU A 80 7.88 1.65 7.85
N LEU A 81 8.40 2.87 8.00
CA LEU A 81 9.15 3.55 6.94
C LEU A 81 10.36 2.74 6.47
N SER A 82 11.12 2.18 7.41
CA SER A 82 12.28 1.35 7.10
C SER A 82 11.91 0.10 6.32
N GLN A 83 10.88 -0.63 6.75
CA GLN A 83 10.39 -1.83 6.07
C GLN A 83 9.81 -1.50 4.70
N TYR A 84 9.02 -0.43 4.59
CA TYR A 84 8.47 0.06 3.34
C TYR A 84 9.57 0.34 2.31
N ASN A 85 10.62 1.05 2.71
CA ASN A 85 11.76 1.36 1.86
C ASN A 85 12.60 0.12 1.53
N ASN A 86 12.69 -0.87 2.43
CA ASN A 86 13.35 -2.13 2.17
C ASN A 86 12.66 -2.92 1.03
N TYR A 87 11.34 -2.89 0.94
CA TYR A 87 10.63 -3.47 -0.20
C TYR A 87 10.88 -2.65 -1.47
N LEU A 88 10.85 -1.33 -1.41
CA LEU A 88 11.05 -0.47 -2.58
C LEU A 88 12.48 -0.51 -3.15
N CYS A 89 13.49 -0.86 -2.37
CA CYS A 89 14.86 -0.99 -2.91
C CYS A 89 15.10 -2.32 -3.62
N ARG A 90 14.14 -3.23 -3.63
CA ARG A 90 14.24 -4.54 -4.29
C ARG A 90 13.81 -4.45 -5.75
N TRP A 91 14.39 -5.30 -6.54
CA TRP A 91 13.98 -5.54 -7.92
C TRP A 91 14.34 -6.97 -8.31
N VAL A 92 13.55 -7.52 -9.20
CA VAL A 92 13.78 -8.87 -9.76
C VAL A 92 13.84 -8.76 -11.28
N ARG A 93 14.82 -9.37 -11.89
CA ARG A 93 14.94 -9.48 -13.34
C ARG A 93 14.74 -10.92 -13.77
N PHE A 94 13.75 -11.15 -14.59
CA PHE A 94 13.54 -12.41 -15.28
C PHE A 94 14.27 -12.35 -16.63
N ASP A 95 15.29 -13.16 -16.81
CA ASP A 95 16.04 -13.26 -18.06
C ASP A 95 15.54 -14.49 -18.84
N MET A 96 14.97 -14.25 -20.00
CA MET A 96 14.35 -15.28 -20.85
C MET A 96 15.22 -15.63 -22.04
N GLY A 97 16.47 -15.25 -22.04
CA GLY A 97 17.40 -15.45 -23.17
C GLY A 97 17.20 -14.43 -24.29
N GLU A 98 18.08 -14.48 -25.30
CA GLU A 98 18.03 -13.64 -26.51
C GLU A 98 17.84 -12.13 -26.24
N LYS A 99 18.37 -11.62 -25.12
CA LYS A 99 18.19 -10.23 -24.64
C LYS A 99 16.76 -9.85 -24.25
N HIS A 100 15.87 -10.81 -24.09
CA HIS A 100 14.53 -10.59 -23.57
C HIS A 100 14.56 -10.68 -22.04
N TYR A 101 14.14 -9.62 -21.37
CA TYR A 101 14.04 -9.60 -19.92
C TYR A 101 12.85 -8.77 -19.47
N GLU A 102 12.29 -9.15 -18.36
CA GLU A 102 11.29 -8.38 -17.63
C GLU A 102 11.79 -8.03 -16.23
N LYS A 103 11.24 -6.98 -15.66
CA LYS A 103 11.61 -6.54 -14.32
C LYS A 103 10.36 -6.30 -13.47
N ILE A 104 10.42 -6.80 -12.24
CA ILE A 104 9.62 -6.25 -11.15
C ILE A 104 10.48 -5.15 -10.53
N SER A 105 9.96 -3.95 -10.48
CA SER A 105 10.67 -2.76 -10.01
C SER A 105 9.88 -2.09 -8.88
N PRO A 106 10.43 -1.10 -8.20
CA PRO A 106 9.70 -0.33 -7.20
C PRO A 106 8.35 0.24 -7.68
N LYS A 107 8.20 0.42 -8.99
CA LYS A 107 6.95 0.92 -9.58
C LYS A 107 5.80 -0.08 -9.40
N GLU A 108 6.08 -1.36 -9.55
CA GLU A 108 5.11 -2.44 -9.34
C GLU A 108 4.98 -2.74 -7.84
N ILE A 109 6.10 -2.87 -7.14
CA ILE A 109 6.16 -3.26 -5.73
C ILE A 109 5.37 -2.31 -4.83
N LYS A 110 5.42 -0.99 -5.07
CA LYS A 110 4.70 0.00 -4.26
C LYS A 110 3.18 -0.23 -4.21
N ASP A 111 2.61 -0.80 -5.27
CA ASP A 111 1.17 -1.07 -5.37
C ASP A 111 0.78 -2.39 -4.66
N TRP A 112 1.78 -3.20 -4.29
CA TRP A 112 1.61 -4.47 -3.57
C TRP A 112 1.87 -4.33 -2.07
N ILE A 113 2.49 -3.24 -1.63
CA ILE A 113 2.76 -3.03 -0.19
C ILE A 113 1.44 -2.76 0.52
N VAL A 114 1.24 -3.49 1.61
CA VAL A 114 0.12 -3.32 2.54
C VAL A 114 0.70 -2.96 3.91
N ILE A 115 0.12 -1.95 4.52
CA ILE A 115 0.44 -1.51 5.88
C ILE A 115 -0.73 -1.90 6.77
N GLY A 116 -0.47 -2.67 7.81
CA GLY A 116 -1.46 -3.07 8.81
C GLY A 116 -1.69 -2.00 9.87
N ASP A 117 -2.80 -2.13 10.61
CA ASP A 117 -3.15 -1.20 11.72
C ASP A 117 -2.14 -1.23 12.89
N ASP A 118 -1.28 -2.23 12.92
CA ASP A 118 -0.18 -2.42 13.87
C ASP A 118 1.16 -1.88 13.35
N ALA A 119 1.14 -1.14 12.24
CA ALA A 119 2.31 -0.64 11.52
C ALA A 119 3.20 -1.77 10.95
N SER A 120 2.66 -2.98 10.78
CA SER A 120 3.33 -4.04 10.04
C SER A 120 3.28 -3.77 8.53
N VAL A 121 4.35 -4.14 7.83
CA VAL A 121 4.45 -3.96 6.37
C VAL A 121 4.56 -5.33 5.71
N SER A 122 3.70 -5.61 4.77
CA SER A 122 3.65 -6.89 4.05
C SER A 122 3.40 -6.69 2.55
N ILE A 123 3.47 -7.77 1.79
CA ILE A 123 3.16 -7.79 0.37
C ILE A 123 1.78 -8.43 0.15
N ASP A 124 0.95 -7.76 -0.62
CA ASP A 124 -0.31 -8.27 -1.12
C ASP A 124 -0.06 -9.42 -2.11
N GLN A 125 -0.25 -10.63 -1.62
CA GLN A 125 0.01 -11.86 -2.39
C GLN A 125 -0.91 -11.97 -3.61
N GLU A 126 -2.15 -11.48 -3.52
CA GLU A 126 -3.10 -11.54 -4.64
C GLU A 126 -2.67 -10.61 -5.78
N LYS A 127 -2.28 -9.38 -5.47
CA LYS A 127 -1.77 -8.45 -6.49
C LYS A 127 -0.47 -8.94 -7.12
N MET A 128 0.41 -9.52 -6.34
CA MET A 128 1.63 -10.15 -6.84
C MET A 128 1.30 -11.31 -7.78
N ALA A 129 0.41 -12.22 -7.37
CA ALA A 129 -0.04 -13.36 -8.17
C ALA A 129 -0.69 -12.92 -9.49
N GLN A 130 -1.54 -11.90 -9.48
CA GLN A 130 -2.15 -11.33 -10.70
C GLN A 130 -1.10 -10.76 -11.67
N TRP A 131 -0.03 -10.15 -11.15
CA TRP A 131 1.05 -9.68 -11.99
C TRP A 131 1.79 -10.85 -12.64
N VAL A 132 2.11 -11.90 -11.86
CA VAL A 132 2.78 -13.11 -12.36
C VAL A 132 1.92 -13.81 -13.41
N GLU A 133 0.61 -13.91 -13.21
CA GLU A 133 -0.30 -14.49 -14.22
C GLU A 133 -0.23 -13.72 -15.54
N LYS A 134 -0.33 -12.40 -15.49
CA LYS A 134 -0.21 -11.55 -16.69
C LYS A 134 1.15 -11.72 -17.38
N PHE A 135 2.21 -11.83 -16.58
CA PHE A 135 3.56 -12.08 -17.08
C PHE A 135 3.64 -13.44 -17.78
N CYS A 136 3.12 -14.53 -17.19
CA CYS A 136 3.08 -15.85 -17.78
C CYS A 136 2.30 -15.87 -19.11
N LEU A 137 1.13 -15.22 -19.14
CA LEU A 137 0.31 -15.12 -20.34
C LEU A 137 0.99 -14.31 -21.46
N LYS A 138 1.68 -13.24 -21.13
CA LYS A 138 2.42 -12.38 -22.08
C LYS A 138 3.46 -13.18 -22.87
N TYR A 139 4.14 -14.08 -22.20
CA TYR A 139 5.24 -14.85 -22.78
C TYR A 139 4.85 -16.26 -23.24
N LYS A 140 3.61 -16.67 -23.07
CA LYS A 140 3.12 -17.95 -23.55
C LYS A 140 3.15 -17.99 -25.09
N THR A 141 3.84 -18.98 -25.63
CA THR A 141 3.92 -19.22 -27.08
C THR A 141 3.33 -20.55 -27.50
N VAL A 142 3.03 -21.46 -26.56
CA VAL A 142 2.34 -22.73 -26.83
C VAL A 142 0.97 -22.44 -27.45
N GLY A 143 0.64 -23.17 -28.49
CA GLY A 143 -0.66 -23.08 -29.19
C GLY A 143 -0.82 -21.87 -30.12
N LYS A 144 0.19 -21.01 -30.27
CA LYS A 144 0.13 -19.88 -31.22
C LYS A 144 0.28 -20.38 -32.65
N THR A 145 -0.55 -19.84 -33.53
CA THR A 145 -0.41 -20.05 -34.98
C THR A 145 0.92 -19.52 -35.50
N ARG A 146 1.62 -20.30 -36.27
CA ARG A 146 2.91 -19.93 -36.88
C ARG A 146 2.87 -20.10 -38.38
N LYS A 147 3.56 -19.23 -39.10
CA LYS A 147 3.75 -19.31 -40.55
C LYS A 147 5.11 -19.91 -40.85
N PHE A 148 5.12 -20.98 -41.59
CA PHE A 148 6.32 -21.63 -42.10
C PHE A 148 6.40 -21.50 -43.61
N LYS A 149 7.56 -21.14 -44.10
CA LYS A 149 7.83 -21.14 -45.55
C LYS A 149 8.39 -22.50 -45.91
N SER A 150 7.64 -23.24 -46.78
CA SER A 150 8.08 -24.54 -47.29
C SER A 150 9.28 -24.40 -48.22
N HIS A 151 9.93 -25.50 -48.51
CA HIS A 151 11.06 -25.53 -49.46
C HIS A 151 10.64 -25.14 -50.89
N THR A 152 9.33 -25.25 -51.21
CA THR A 152 8.73 -24.81 -52.47
C THR A 152 8.43 -23.31 -52.50
N GLY A 153 8.58 -22.62 -51.36
CA GLY A 153 8.28 -21.19 -51.22
C GLY A 153 6.85 -20.90 -50.76
N GLU A 154 6.02 -21.90 -50.61
CA GLU A 154 4.64 -21.77 -50.11
C GLU A 154 4.63 -21.49 -48.62
N VAL A 155 3.73 -20.58 -48.16
CA VAL A 155 3.56 -20.26 -46.77
C VAL A 155 2.44 -21.12 -46.18
N LEU A 156 2.81 -21.98 -45.25
CA LEU A 156 1.89 -22.86 -44.52
C LEU A 156 1.61 -22.23 -43.14
N GLU A 157 0.34 -22.17 -42.79
CA GLU A 157 -0.08 -21.79 -41.42
C GLU A 157 -0.31 -23.06 -40.60
N VAL A 158 0.43 -23.19 -39.49
CA VAL A 158 0.27 -24.28 -38.53
C VAL A 158 -0.27 -23.69 -37.24
N SER A 159 -1.48 -24.13 -36.87
CA SER A 159 -2.19 -23.69 -35.67
C SER A 159 -2.29 -24.81 -34.65
N GLY A 160 -2.34 -24.48 -33.37
CA GLY A 160 -2.46 -25.47 -32.31
C GLY A 160 -1.15 -26.20 -32.00
N GLY A 161 -1.31 -27.38 -31.40
CA GLY A 161 -0.18 -28.22 -30.97
C GLY A 161 0.51 -27.76 -29.72
N ASP A 162 1.51 -28.52 -29.32
CA ASP A 162 2.30 -28.37 -28.09
C ASP A 162 3.63 -27.62 -28.31
N TYR A 163 3.91 -27.24 -29.56
CA TYR A 163 5.14 -26.51 -29.88
C TYR A 163 5.12 -25.08 -29.34
N GLY A 164 6.15 -24.75 -28.59
CA GLY A 164 6.34 -23.47 -27.95
C GLY A 164 6.79 -23.65 -26.51
N TRP A 165 6.72 -22.58 -25.77
CA TRP A 165 7.04 -22.57 -24.34
C TRP A 165 6.02 -21.75 -23.55
N GLN A 166 5.93 -22.06 -22.30
CA GLN A 166 5.14 -21.31 -21.32
C GLN A 166 5.88 -21.32 -19.98
N ILE A 167 5.68 -20.26 -19.23
CA ILE A 167 6.20 -20.16 -17.86
C ILE A 167 5.30 -20.98 -16.95
N ASP A 168 5.88 -21.80 -16.10
CA ASP A 168 5.14 -22.51 -15.08
C ASP A 168 4.75 -21.55 -13.94
N TYR A 169 3.46 -21.21 -13.90
CA TYR A 169 2.93 -20.30 -12.89
C TYR A 169 3.15 -20.83 -11.46
N SER A 170 2.95 -22.14 -11.25
CA SER A 170 3.03 -22.73 -9.91
C SER A 170 4.43 -22.72 -9.31
N GLN A 171 5.47 -22.59 -10.13
CA GLN A 171 6.86 -22.47 -9.69
C GLN A 171 7.34 -21.01 -9.63
N THR A 172 6.53 -20.08 -10.07
CA THR A 172 6.92 -18.66 -10.17
C THR A 172 6.33 -17.82 -9.02
N VAL A 173 5.23 -18.27 -8.40
CA VAL A 173 4.54 -17.61 -7.27
C VAL A 173 5.01 -18.11 -5.92
#